data_17b4346d9da740ed9399a9d375a06df0
#
_entry.id   17b4346d9da740ed9399a9d375a06df0
#
_cell.length_a   1.000
_cell.length_b   1.000
_cell.length_c   1.000
_cell.angle_alpha   90.00
_cell.angle_beta   90.00
_cell.angle_gamma   90.00
#
_symmetry.space_group_name_H-M   'P 1'
#
loop_
_entity.id
_entity.type
_entity.pdbx_description
1 polymer ?
#
loop_
_entity_poly.entity_id
_entity_poly.type
_entity_poly.pdbx_seq_one_letter_code
_entity_poly.pdbx_strand_id
1 'polypeptide(L)'
;MASELLISVPLHRRLQAIVWNLLLSFVIMLAPSPLPAAWALNSPPEQSYRCDGEPLTALLVRGAMDEATIPDPSSAVVPIGGYVVLQWQGISLQLPRTNNAGPASFTDGKWWWSLEDQDHPRFRLRSGLGAIQDFACDRLAAS
;
A
#
# COMPACT_ATOMS: atom_id res chain seq x y z
N MET A 1 -48.14 -33.22 -52.59
CA MET A 1 -47.57 -32.02 -53.14
C MET A 1 -47.28 -31.12 -51.94
N ALA A 2 -46.07 -31.18 -51.39
CA ALA A 2 -45.64 -30.34 -50.26
C ALA A 2 -44.65 -29.32 -50.80
N SER A 3 -45.04 -28.08 -50.85
CA SER A 3 -44.20 -26.94 -51.26
C SER A 3 -43.33 -26.53 -50.08
N GLU A 4 -42.03 -26.75 -50.17
CA GLU A 4 -41.04 -26.23 -49.25
C GLU A 4 -40.89 -24.70 -49.44
N LEU A 5 -41.30 -23.96 -48.44
CA LEU A 5 -41.04 -22.50 -48.30
C LEU A 5 -39.60 -22.34 -47.82
N LEU A 6 -38.66 -22.17 -48.73
CA LEU A 6 -37.30 -21.69 -48.44
C LEU A 6 -37.37 -20.23 -47.98
N ILE A 7 -37.36 -19.99 -46.68
CA ILE A 7 -37.24 -18.68 -46.10
C ILE A 7 -35.78 -18.21 -46.30
N SER A 8 -35.56 -17.42 -47.33
CA SER A 8 -34.29 -16.77 -47.61
C SER A 8 -34.05 -15.67 -46.55
N VAL A 9 -33.27 -15.98 -45.52
CA VAL A 9 -32.83 -14.98 -44.52
C VAL A 9 -31.80 -14.09 -45.20
N PRO A 10 -32.02 -12.76 -45.28
CA PRO A 10 -31.12 -11.85 -45.97
C PRO A 10 -29.74 -11.88 -45.36
N LEU A 11 -28.73 -12.04 -46.23
CA LEU A 11 -27.29 -12.15 -45.89
C LEU A 11 -26.84 -11.02 -44.90
N HIS A 12 -27.44 -9.86 -44.98
CA HIS A 12 -27.15 -8.72 -44.13
C HIS A 12 -27.42 -8.98 -42.63
N ARG A 13 -28.48 -9.72 -42.28
CA ARG A 13 -28.78 -10.07 -40.89
C ARG A 13 -27.78 -11.08 -40.32
N ARG A 14 -27.22 -11.97 -41.13
CA ARG A 14 -26.21 -12.91 -40.67
C ARG A 14 -24.86 -12.23 -40.38
N LEU A 15 -24.48 -11.26 -41.20
CA LEU A 15 -23.28 -10.45 -40.99
C LEU A 15 -23.36 -9.60 -39.71
N GLN A 16 -24.51 -8.98 -39.47
CA GLN A 16 -24.73 -8.21 -38.24
C GLN A 16 -24.61 -9.08 -36.96
N ALA A 17 -25.17 -10.29 -36.96
CA ALA A 17 -25.08 -11.18 -35.81
C ALA A 17 -23.63 -11.62 -35.53
N ILE A 18 -22.83 -11.83 -36.54
CA ILE A 18 -21.42 -12.22 -36.40
C ILE A 18 -20.60 -11.04 -35.81
N VAL A 19 -20.82 -9.82 -36.33
CA VAL A 19 -20.14 -8.63 -35.84
C VAL A 19 -20.50 -8.33 -34.35
N TRP A 20 -21.78 -8.49 -33.95
CA TRP A 20 -22.21 -8.34 -32.58
C TRP A 20 -21.57 -9.36 -31.62
N ASN A 21 -21.51 -10.64 -32.07
CA ASN A 21 -20.87 -11.68 -31.27
C ASN A 21 -19.35 -11.44 -31.09
N LEU A 22 -18.67 -10.97 -32.13
CA LEU A 22 -17.24 -10.62 -32.04
C LEU A 22 -16.99 -9.43 -31.14
N LEU A 23 -17.84 -8.39 -31.19
CA LEU A 23 -17.74 -7.23 -30.29
C LEU A 23 -18.03 -7.61 -28.84
N LEU A 24 -19.02 -8.47 -28.56
CA LEU A 24 -19.31 -8.94 -27.22
C LEU A 24 -18.15 -9.75 -26.65
N SER A 25 -17.52 -10.61 -27.44
CA SER A 25 -16.34 -11.39 -27.02
C SER A 25 -15.15 -10.50 -26.69
N PHE A 26 -14.97 -9.41 -27.41
CA PHE A 26 -13.86 -8.47 -27.18
C PHE A 26 -14.06 -7.64 -25.89
N VAL A 27 -15.30 -7.26 -25.58
CA VAL A 27 -15.64 -6.54 -24.34
C VAL A 27 -15.42 -7.40 -23.08
N ILE A 28 -15.68 -8.71 -23.17
CA ILE A 28 -15.46 -9.62 -22.04
C ILE A 28 -13.96 -9.80 -21.74
N MET A 29 -13.10 -9.71 -22.75
CA MET A 29 -11.65 -9.82 -22.56
C MET A 29 -11.02 -8.56 -21.92
N LEU A 30 -11.71 -7.41 -21.95
CA LEU A 30 -11.26 -6.17 -21.31
C LEU A 30 -11.80 -5.98 -19.89
N ALA A 31 -12.58 -6.91 -19.35
CA ALA A 31 -13.01 -6.84 -17.96
C ALA A 31 -11.75 -6.92 -17.06
N PRO A 32 -11.50 -5.94 -16.19
CA PRO A 32 -10.41 -6.03 -15.22
C PRO A 32 -10.66 -7.27 -14.36
N SER A 33 -9.77 -8.24 -14.45
CA SER A 33 -9.81 -9.42 -13.59
C SER A 33 -9.81 -8.93 -12.15
N PRO A 34 -10.75 -9.35 -11.30
CA PRO A 34 -10.66 -9.04 -9.87
C PRO A 34 -9.36 -9.69 -9.38
N LEU A 35 -8.38 -8.86 -9.01
CA LEU A 35 -7.15 -9.33 -8.39
C LEU A 35 -7.54 -10.14 -7.16
N PRO A 36 -7.02 -11.37 -6.99
CA PRO A 36 -7.36 -12.17 -5.83
C PRO A 36 -6.98 -11.38 -4.57
N ALA A 37 -7.94 -11.21 -3.66
CA ALA A 37 -7.77 -10.50 -2.38
C ALA A 37 -6.69 -11.13 -1.46
N ALA A 38 -6.07 -12.22 -1.87
CA ALA A 38 -5.01 -12.93 -1.15
C ALA A 38 -3.74 -12.09 -0.92
N TRP A 39 -3.53 -11.04 -1.70
CA TRP A 39 -2.35 -10.16 -1.52
C TRP A 39 -2.51 -9.14 -0.39
N ALA A 40 -3.74 -8.91 0.04
CA ALA A 40 -4.03 -7.92 1.11
C ALA A 40 -3.75 -8.45 2.52
N LEU A 41 -3.64 -9.78 2.71
CA LEU A 41 -3.51 -10.40 4.03
C LEU A 41 -2.11 -10.28 4.65
N ASN A 42 -1.09 -9.91 3.89
CA ASN A 42 0.31 -9.80 4.36
C ASN A 42 0.91 -8.40 4.19
N SER A 43 0.09 -7.39 3.88
CA SER A 43 0.59 -6.02 3.87
C SER A 43 0.90 -5.59 5.30
N PRO A 44 2.12 -5.09 5.59
CA PRO A 44 2.42 -4.55 6.89
C PRO A 44 1.44 -3.42 7.23
N PRO A 45 1.09 -3.22 8.51
CA PRO A 45 0.13 -2.20 8.90
C PRO A 45 0.67 -0.81 8.53
N GLU A 46 -0.04 -0.15 7.65
CA GLU A 46 0.19 1.25 7.31
C GLU A 46 -0.52 2.13 8.34
N GLN A 47 0.20 3.09 8.90
CA GLN A 47 -0.32 4.04 9.87
C GLN A 47 -0.31 5.44 9.28
N SER A 48 -1.41 6.16 9.49
CA SER A 48 -1.56 7.51 8.99
C SER A 48 -1.41 8.53 10.11
N TYR A 49 -0.68 9.59 9.82
CA TYR A 49 -0.42 10.71 10.71
C TYR A 49 -0.65 12.03 9.99
N ARG A 50 -0.71 13.10 10.77
CA ARG A 50 -0.65 14.48 10.28
C ARG A 50 0.53 15.16 10.95
N CYS A 51 1.54 15.57 10.17
CA CYS A 51 2.74 16.23 10.66
C CYS A 51 2.79 17.68 10.15
N ASP A 52 2.78 18.66 11.07
CA ASP A 52 2.67 20.09 10.74
C ASP A 52 1.53 20.41 9.77
N GLY A 53 0.37 19.74 9.95
CA GLY A 53 -0.80 19.92 9.11
C GLY A 53 -0.81 19.07 7.82
N GLU A 54 0.31 18.50 7.42
CA GLU A 54 0.44 17.71 6.19
C GLU A 54 0.28 16.20 6.45
N PRO A 55 -0.34 15.45 5.52
CA PRO A 55 -0.50 14.01 5.67
C PRO A 55 0.85 13.30 5.58
N LEU A 56 1.06 12.33 6.48
CA LEU A 56 2.19 11.43 6.50
C LEU A 56 1.68 10.00 6.62
N THR A 57 2.19 9.07 5.81
CA THR A 57 1.97 7.64 5.99
C THR A 57 3.26 6.95 6.43
N ALA A 58 3.14 6.03 7.38
CA ALA A 58 4.25 5.25 7.91
C ALA A 58 3.97 3.76 7.74
N LEU A 59 4.82 3.09 6.99
CA LEU A 59 4.80 1.65 6.77
C LEU A 59 5.95 1.00 7.53
N LEU A 60 5.64 0.21 8.56
CA LEU A 60 6.63 -0.53 9.32
C LEU A 60 6.94 -1.85 8.64
N VAL A 61 8.16 -2.02 8.16
CA VAL A 61 8.61 -3.25 7.49
C VAL A 61 9.50 -4.04 8.44
N ARG A 62 9.15 -5.31 8.65
CA ARG A 62 9.94 -6.24 9.46
C ARG A 62 11.13 -6.73 8.65
N GLY A 63 12.30 -6.88 9.30
CA GLY A 63 13.47 -7.45 8.65
C GLY A 63 13.35 -8.96 8.46
N ALA A 64 14.06 -9.50 7.47
CA ALA A 64 14.03 -10.93 7.12
C ALA A 64 14.57 -11.87 8.23
N MET A 65 15.19 -11.33 9.28
CA MET A 65 15.75 -12.12 10.39
C MET A 65 14.69 -12.54 11.43
N ASP A 66 13.45 -12.14 11.27
CA ASP A 66 12.43 -12.19 12.34
C ASP A 66 11.41 -13.30 12.19
N GLU A 67 11.52 -14.10 11.15
CA GLU A 67 10.59 -15.22 10.91
C GLU A 67 10.80 -16.41 11.83
N ALA A 68 11.89 -16.43 12.59
CA ALA A 68 12.27 -17.57 13.46
C ALA A 68 11.86 -17.39 14.94
N THR A 69 11.32 -16.26 15.36
CA THR A 69 10.97 -16.01 16.76
C THR A 69 9.46 -15.86 16.92
N ILE A 70 8.88 -16.73 17.72
CA ILE A 70 7.47 -16.85 18.12
C ILE A 70 6.69 -15.53 17.98
N PRO A 71 5.64 -15.48 17.15
CA PRO A 71 4.84 -14.27 17.02
C PRO A 71 4.04 -14.03 18.31
N ASP A 72 4.45 -13.06 19.10
CA ASP A 72 3.59 -12.46 20.11
C ASP A 72 2.73 -11.39 19.38
N PRO A 73 1.43 -11.65 19.17
CA PRO A 73 0.56 -10.75 18.43
C PRO A 73 0.28 -9.43 19.17
N SER A 74 0.72 -9.31 20.43
CA SER A 74 0.46 -8.13 21.27
C SER A 74 1.60 -7.13 21.30
N SER A 75 2.78 -7.45 20.77
CA SER A 75 3.90 -6.52 20.77
C SER A 75 4.04 -5.83 19.43
N ALA A 76 3.83 -4.51 19.39
CA ALA A 76 4.22 -3.63 18.27
C ALA A 76 5.76 -3.51 18.18
N VAL A 77 6.49 -4.60 18.48
CA VAL A 77 7.95 -4.61 18.44
C VAL A 77 8.38 -4.79 16.98
N VAL A 78 8.93 -3.73 16.40
CA VAL A 78 9.64 -3.83 15.12
C VAL A 78 10.97 -4.51 15.41
N PRO A 79 11.23 -5.67 14.82
CA PRO A 79 12.43 -6.45 15.11
C PRO A 79 13.72 -5.76 14.64
N ILE A 80 14.85 -6.29 15.10
CA ILE A 80 16.19 -5.88 14.66
C ILE A 80 16.30 -6.10 13.14
N GLY A 81 16.76 -5.07 12.40
CA GLY A 81 16.84 -5.12 10.92
C GLY A 81 15.59 -4.64 10.19
N GLY A 82 14.51 -4.30 10.93
CA GLY A 82 13.35 -3.64 10.36
C GLY A 82 13.64 -2.19 9.97
N TYR A 83 12.76 -1.62 9.18
CA TYR A 83 12.81 -0.21 8.78
C TYR A 83 11.41 0.37 8.68
N VAL A 84 11.31 1.68 8.67
CA VAL A 84 10.06 2.39 8.37
C VAL A 84 10.19 3.08 7.02
N VAL A 85 9.12 3.00 6.23
CA VAL A 85 8.95 3.83 5.02
C VAL A 85 7.97 4.93 5.36
N LEU A 86 8.42 6.17 5.28
CA LEU A 86 7.59 7.35 5.48
C LEU A 86 7.31 8.01 4.13
N GLN A 87 6.05 8.31 3.86
CA GLN A 87 5.63 9.12 2.71
C GLN A 87 5.13 10.46 3.25
N TRP A 88 5.81 11.55 2.93
CA TRP A 88 5.49 12.88 3.43
C TRP A 88 5.85 13.95 2.42
N GLN A 89 4.96 14.87 2.13
CA GLN A 89 5.18 15.99 1.20
C GLN A 89 5.79 15.57 -0.16
N GLY A 90 5.35 14.41 -0.70
CA GLY A 90 5.85 13.89 -1.97
C GLY A 90 7.24 13.23 -1.92
N ILE A 91 7.88 13.16 -0.75
CA ILE A 91 9.13 12.40 -0.55
C ILE A 91 8.87 11.05 0.10
N SER A 92 9.71 10.07 -0.26
CA SER A 92 9.72 8.75 0.36
C SER A 92 11.02 8.58 1.12
N LEU A 93 10.91 8.31 2.43
CA LEU A 93 12.06 8.10 3.32
C LEU A 93 12.06 6.65 3.78
N GLN A 94 13.18 5.98 3.65
CA GLN A 94 13.38 4.64 4.22
C GLN A 94 14.39 4.76 5.34
N LEU A 95 13.93 4.61 6.58
CA LEU A 95 14.75 4.80 7.76
C LEU A 95 14.97 3.44 8.45
N PRO A 96 16.20 2.96 8.58
CA PRO A 96 16.50 1.74 9.32
C PRO A 96 16.26 1.92 10.82
N ARG A 97 15.87 0.85 11.51
CA ARG A 97 15.78 0.82 12.96
C ARG A 97 17.17 0.90 13.58
N THR A 98 17.32 1.73 14.60
CA THR A 98 18.62 2.00 15.22
C THR A 98 18.76 1.54 16.66
N ASN A 99 17.65 1.13 17.31
CA ASN A 99 17.70 0.62 18.68
C ASN A 99 17.22 -0.84 18.75
N ASN A 100 17.83 -1.61 19.65
CA ASN A 100 17.56 -3.04 19.82
C ASN A 100 16.55 -3.30 20.97
N ALA A 101 16.24 -2.30 21.77
CA ALA A 101 15.34 -2.40 22.91
C ALA A 101 14.53 -1.10 23.08
N GLY A 102 13.38 -1.21 23.75
CA GLY A 102 12.47 -0.10 23.95
C GLY A 102 11.66 0.29 22.72
N PRO A 103 10.97 1.43 22.77
CA PRO A 103 10.18 1.95 21.66
C PRO A 103 11.01 2.09 20.39
N ALA A 104 10.43 1.75 19.25
CA ALA A 104 11.15 1.73 17.99
C ALA A 104 11.61 3.14 17.57
N SER A 105 12.88 3.26 17.20
CA SER A 105 13.51 4.47 16.71
C SER A 105 14.25 4.20 15.41
N PHE A 106 14.08 5.08 14.43
CA PHE A 106 14.56 4.92 13.06
C PHE A 106 15.29 6.18 12.61
N THR A 107 16.42 6.03 11.91
CA THR A 107 17.15 7.18 11.35
C THR A 107 18.10 6.74 10.24
N ASP A 108 18.31 7.61 9.26
CA ASP A 108 19.37 7.57 8.26
C ASP A 108 20.52 8.54 8.60
N GLY A 109 20.50 9.14 9.80
CA GLY A 109 21.44 10.17 10.24
C GLY A 109 20.99 11.60 9.91
N LYS A 110 20.07 11.78 8.97
CA LYS A 110 19.48 13.07 8.59
C LYS A 110 18.06 13.20 9.10
N TRP A 111 17.24 12.19 8.88
CA TRP A 111 15.87 12.09 9.34
C TRP A 111 15.80 11.18 10.55
N TRP A 112 14.87 11.47 11.45
CA TRP A 112 14.62 10.70 12.65
C TRP A 112 13.12 10.52 12.85
N TRP A 113 12.70 9.27 13.10
CA TRP A 113 11.35 8.88 13.45
C TRP A 113 11.37 8.02 14.70
N SER A 114 10.61 8.39 15.75
CA SER A 114 10.54 7.63 16.99
C SER A 114 9.10 7.39 17.40
N LEU A 115 8.81 6.16 17.78
CA LEU A 115 7.51 5.68 18.26
C LEU A 115 7.48 5.54 19.79
N GLU A 116 8.19 6.42 20.51
CA GLU A 116 8.12 6.50 21.97
C GLU A 116 6.69 6.81 22.44
N ASP A 117 6.02 7.70 21.75
CA ASP A 117 4.57 7.92 21.78
C ASP A 117 4.03 7.58 20.39
N GLN A 118 3.15 6.56 20.29
CA GLN A 118 2.60 6.13 19.02
C GLN A 118 1.54 7.07 18.47
N ASP A 119 0.89 7.83 19.33
CA ASP A 119 -0.13 8.80 18.95
C ASP A 119 0.50 10.14 18.55
N HIS A 120 1.68 10.47 19.13
CA HIS A 120 2.46 11.68 18.85
C HIS A 120 3.92 11.31 18.56
N PRO A 121 4.20 10.65 17.42
CA PRO A 121 5.57 10.24 17.09
C PRO A 121 6.48 11.46 16.89
N ARG A 122 7.74 11.32 17.28
CA ARG A 122 8.73 12.37 17.04
C ARG A 122 9.28 12.24 15.62
N PHE A 123 9.07 13.26 14.82
CA PHE A 123 9.62 13.37 13.48
C PHE A 123 10.57 14.57 13.40
N ARG A 124 11.81 14.34 12.96
CA ARG A 124 12.86 15.34 12.98
C ARG A 124 13.71 15.32 11.72
N LEU A 125 14.20 16.50 11.36
CA LEU A 125 15.17 16.71 10.30
C LEU A 125 16.41 17.37 10.87
N ARG A 126 17.58 16.82 10.65
CA ARG A 126 18.87 17.49 10.87
C ARG A 126 19.28 18.22 9.59
N SER A 127 19.48 19.52 9.64
CA SER A 127 19.93 20.33 8.53
C SER A 127 21.27 21.02 8.85
N GLY A 128 22.12 21.14 7.83
CA GLY A 128 23.39 21.87 7.91
C GLY A 128 24.29 21.45 9.07
N LEU A 129 24.82 22.43 9.83
CA LEU A 129 25.76 22.25 10.93
C LEU A 129 25.11 21.71 12.23
N GLY A 130 24.04 20.94 12.13
CA GLY A 130 23.43 20.29 13.28
C GLY A 130 22.14 20.95 13.77
N ALA A 131 21.58 21.90 13.04
CA ALA A 131 20.25 22.43 13.34
C ALA A 131 19.21 21.31 13.24
N ILE A 132 18.35 21.19 14.28
CA ILE A 132 17.29 20.19 14.33
C ILE A 132 15.97 20.92 14.15
N GLN A 133 15.17 20.45 13.19
CA GLN A 133 13.78 20.85 13.00
C GLN A 133 12.89 19.70 13.49
N ASP A 134 12.02 20.00 14.45
CA ASP A 134 10.99 19.08 14.93
C ASP A 134 9.68 19.35 14.20
N PHE A 135 8.96 18.29 13.80
CA PHE A 135 7.63 18.35 13.21
C PHE A 135 6.62 17.78 14.20
N ALA A 136 5.56 18.52 14.48
CA ALA A 136 4.49 18.06 15.35
C ALA A 136 3.60 17.07 14.59
N CYS A 137 3.56 15.83 15.07
CA CYS A 137 2.79 14.75 14.43
C CYS A 137 1.70 14.24 15.35
N ASP A 138 0.49 14.04 14.79
CA ASP A 138 -0.66 13.43 15.43
C ASP A 138 -1.13 12.23 14.60
N ARG A 139 -1.45 11.13 15.29
CA ARG A 139 -1.99 9.93 14.66
C ARG A 139 -3.42 10.16 14.18
N LEU A 140 -3.72 9.73 12.97
CA LEU A 140 -5.07 9.72 12.45
C LEU A 140 -5.77 8.40 12.80
N ALA A 141 -7.04 8.48 13.23
CA ALA A 141 -7.84 7.29 13.46
C ALA A 141 -7.98 6.51 12.15
N ALA A 142 -7.91 5.18 12.22
CA ALA A 142 -8.21 4.33 11.08
C ALA A 142 -9.68 4.51 10.72
N SER A 143 -9.95 4.89 9.48
CA SER A 143 -11.29 5.06 8.93
C SER A 143 -11.86 3.74 8.43
#